data_7b0883aa67c479b95271db8c8f5d0f6a
#
_entry.id   7b0883aa67c479b95271db8c8f5d0f6a
#
_cell.length_a   1.000
_cell.length_b   1.000
_cell.length_c   1.000
_cell.angle_alpha   90.00
_cell.angle_beta   90.00
_cell.angle_gamma   90.00
#
_symmetry.space_group_name_H-M   'P 1'
#
loop_
_entity.id
_entity.type
_entity.pdbx_description
1 polymer ?
#
loop_
_entity_poly.entity_id
_entity_poly.type
_entity_poly.pdbx_seq_one_letter_code
_entity_poly.pdbx_strand_id
1 'polypeptide(L)'
;MLDYVDLEADLDAEERLIRDTAREFVEEKVRPDIGDHWIEGTFPTELIEEMGELGFYAPNLDGYDLPNVSETAYGILMQELEACDSGLRSMASVQGALVMYPIHSYGSEAQKDKWLEAMGRGEKIGCFGLTEPNHGSNASAMETHAEADGDGYVLNGTKTWITNSPLADVAVVWAKDHTSEDNPVRGFLVETDRDGVETPKIDEKLSLRASITGQIELSNVHVPEENVLPGVEG
;
A
#
# COMPACT_ATOMS: atom_id res chain seq x y z
N MET A 1 12.57 13.22 21.92
CA MET A 1 12.29 11.90 22.55
C MET A 1 13.47 11.56 23.47
N LEU A 2 13.24 10.89 24.62
CA LEU A 2 14.35 10.42 25.44
C LEU A 2 14.88 9.11 24.80
N ASP A 3 16.12 9.17 24.33
CA ASP A 3 16.80 8.00 23.80
C ASP A 3 17.64 7.34 24.93
N TYR A 4 17.10 6.29 25.54
CA TYR A 4 17.78 5.56 26.61
C TYR A 4 18.83 4.57 26.11
N VAL A 5 18.84 4.26 24.83
CA VAL A 5 19.69 3.24 24.20
C VAL A 5 20.76 3.88 23.33
N ASP A 6 20.64 5.21 23.08
CA ASP A 6 21.53 5.98 22.19
C ASP A 6 21.57 5.42 20.76
N LEU A 7 20.39 5.06 20.23
CA LEU A 7 20.26 4.55 18.86
C LEU A 7 20.86 5.52 17.82
N GLU A 8 20.83 6.81 18.10
CA GLU A 8 21.39 7.83 17.21
C GLU A 8 22.91 7.69 17.02
N ALA A 9 23.62 7.10 17.98
CA ALA A 9 25.07 6.89 17.88
C ALA A 9 25.43 5.87 16.77
N ASP A 10 24.55 4.91 16.52
CA ASP A 10 24.79 3.83 15.57
C ASP A 10 24.37 4.21 14.12
N LEU A 11 23.66 5.32 13.93
CA LEU A 11 23.24 5.77 12.61
C LEU A 11 24.40 6.36 11.81
N ASP A 12 24.47 6.06 10.52
CA ASP A 12 25.39 6.71 9.60
C ASP A 12 24.90 8.11 9.15
N ALA A 13 25.63 8.76 8.26
CA ALA A 13 25.30 10.13 7.82
C ALA A 13 24.05 10.19 6.93
N GLU A 14 23.80 9.18 6.10
CA GLU A 14 22.64 9.08 5.22
C GLU A 14 21.38 8.80 6.07
N GLU A 15 21.44 7.87 7.00
CA GLU A 15 20.35 7.51 7.90
C GLU A 15 19.92 8.70 8.77
N ARG A 16 20.90 9.49 9.27
CA ARG A 16 20.60 10.74 9.98
C ARG A 16 19.94 11.78 9.09
N LEU A 17 20.41 11.93 7.84
CA LEU A 17 19.80 12.88 6.89
C LEU A 17 18.33 12.50 6.61
N ILE A 18 18.06 11.23 6.35
CA ILE A 18 16.69 10.73 6.11
C ILE A 18 15.79 10.98 7.32
N ARG A 19 16.28 10.66 8.52
CA ARG A 19 15.57 10.97 9.77
C ARG A 19 15.23 12.46 9.89
N ASP A 20 16.22 13.31 9.69
CA ASP A 20 16.07 14.75 9.88
C ASP A 20 15.12 15.35 8.83
N THR A 21 15.20 14.90 7.56
CA THR A 21 14.27 15.28 6.50
C THR A 21 12.84 14.84 6.82
N ALA A 22 12.64 13.58 7.25
CA ALA A 22 11.32 13.08 7.62
C ALA A 22 10.74 13.83 8.83
N ARG A 23 11.58 14.13 9.82
CA ARG A 23 11.18 14.90 11.01
C ARG A 23 10.78 16.33 10.67
N GLU A 24 11.56 17.02 9.82
CA GLU A 24 11.25 18.38 9.36
C GLU A 24 9.91 18.39 8.59
N PHE A 25 9.72 17.48 7.65
CA PHE A 25 8.45 17.34 6.93
C PHE A 25 7.28 17.13 7.89
N VAL A 26 7.41 16.21 8.83
CA VAL A 26 6.37 15.90 9.82
C VAL A 26 6.03 17.12 10.68
N GLU A 27 7.02 17.81 11.23
CA GLU A 27 6.81 18.94 12.13
C GLU A 27 6.25 20.17 11.41
N GLU A 28 6.66 20.42 10.17
CA GLU A 28 6.29 21.63 9.43
C GLU A 28 5.01 21.47 8.60
N LYS A 29 4.80 20.27 8.01
CA LYS A 29 3.73 20.06 7.04
C LYS A 29 2.55 19.25 7.59
N VAL A 30 2.78 18.32 8.51
CA VAL A 30 1.74 17.39 8.96
C VAL A 30 1.19 17.76 10.31
N ARG A 31 2.07 17.99 11.30
CA ARG A 31 1.69 18.21 12.70
C ARG A 31 0.73 19.38 12.93
N PRO A 32 0.79 20.49 12.19
CA PRO A 32 -0.15 21.60 12.41
C PRO A 32 -1.62 21.19 12.25
N ASP A 33 -1.95 20.36 11.27
CA ASP A 33 -3.33 20.09 10.85
C ASP A 33 -3.80 18.65 11.08
N ILE A 34 -2.90 17.72 11.43
CA ILE A 34 -3.24 16.30 11.58
C ILE A 34 -4.30 16.02 12.64
N GLY A 35 -4.38 16.88 13.67
CA GLY A 35 -5.39 16.81 14.72
C GLY A 35 -6.81 16.98 14.16
N ASP A 36 -7.00 17.91 13.24
CA ASP A 36 -8.28 18.17 12.59
C ASP A 36 -8.62 17.02 11.65
N HIS A 37 -7.68 16.52 10.85
CA HIS A 37 -7.86 15.32 10.05
C HIS A 37 -8.26 14.11 10.89
N TRP A 38 -7.65 13.94 12.07
CA TRP A 38 -8.01 12.85 12.97
C TRP A 38 -9.44 12.98 13.49
N ILE A 39 -9.87 14.19 13.87
CA ILE A 39 -11.23 14.48 14.35
C ILE A 39 -12.26 14.21 13.24
N GLU A 40 -11.98 14.67 12.03
CA GLU A 40 -12.86 14.55 10.88
C GLU A 40 -12.83 13.16 10.21
N GLY A 41 -11.82 12.33 10.48
CA GLY A 41 -11.62 11.05 9.83
C GLY A 41 -11.19 11.20 8.38
N THR A 42 -10.41 12.22 8.06
CA THR A 42 -9.85 12.52 6.74
C THR A 42 -8.33 12.31 6.73
N PHE A 43 -7.73 12.32 5.56
CA PHE A 43 -6.27 12.25 5.36
C PHE A 43 -5.83 13.50 4.57
N PRO A 44 -4.66 14.09 4.86
CA PRO A 44 -4.11 15.23 4.11
C PRO A 44 -3.61 14.76 2.74
N THR A 45 -4.52 14.56 1.80
CA THR A 45 -4.22 14.00 0.46
C THR A 45 -3.30 14.88 -0.37
N GLU A 46 -3.25 16.18 -0.09
CA GLU A 46 -2.35 17.15 -0.70
C GLU A 46 -0.86 16.89 -0.41
N LEU A 47 -0.55 16.10 0.63
CA LEU A 47 0.82 15.74 0.99
C LEU A 47 1.33 14.47 0.29
N ILE A 48 0.47 13.75 -0.43
CA ILE A 48 0.83 12.46 -1.04
C ILE A 48 1.96 12.62 -2.07
N GLU A 49 1.86 13.59 -2.96
CA GLU A 49 2.90 13.86 -3.96
C GLU A 49 4.18 14.38 -3.30
N GLU A 50 4.10 15.27 -2.31
CA GLU A 50 5.28 15.78 -1.58
C GLU A 50 6.02 14.65 -0.86
N MET A 51 5.31 13.68 -0.27
CA MET A 51 5.90 12.46 0.30
C MET A 51 6.62 11.62 -0.77
N GLY A 52 6.07 11.55 -1.98
CA GLY A 52 6.71 10.90 -3.12
C GLY A 52 7.98 11.61 -3.58
N GLU A 53 7.94 12.94 -3.72
CA GLU A 53 9.11 13.77 -4.08
C GLU A 53 10.25 13.64 -3.04
N LEU A 54 9.91 13.44 -1.77
CA LEU A 54 10.87 13.18 -0.70
C LEU A 54 11.37 11.72 -0.66
N GLY A 55 10.86 10.85 -1.54
CA GLY A 55 11.25 9.45 -1.63
C GLY A 55 10.74 8.59 -0.46
N PHE A 56 9.59 8.91 0.13
CA PHE A 56 9.06 8.18 1.29
C PHE A 56 8.34 6.88 0.93
N TYR A 57 8.07 6.63 -0.36
CA TYR A 57 7.44 5.40 -0.82
C TYR A 57 8.47 4.39 -1.31
N ALA A 58 8.54 3.24 -0.65
CA ALA A 58 9.50 2.17 -0.96
C ALA A 58 10.97 2.62 -1.09
N PRO A 59 11.50 3.42 -0.16
CA PRO A 59 12.83 4.00 -0.30
C PRO A 59 13.96 2.95 -0.32
N ASN A 60 13.70 1.74 0.14
CA ASN A 60 14.62 0.60 0.19
C ASN A 60 14.63 -0.27 -1.08
N LEU A 61 13.78 0.03 -2.07
CA LEU A 61 13.78 -0.67 -3.35
C LEU A 61 14.75 -0.02 -4.34
N ASP A 62 15.33 -0.83 -5.23
CA ASP A 62 16.24 -0.37 -6.28
C ASP A 62 15.56 -0.22 -7.65
N GLY A 63 16.14 0.59 -8.51
CA GLY A 63 15.61 0.88 -9.85
C GLY A 63 14.39 1.81 -9.83
N TYR A 64 13.81 2.08 -10.99
CA TYR A 64 12.56 2.85 -11.17
C TYR A 64 12.56 4.23 -10.49
N ASP A 65 13.71 4.90 -10.47
CA ASP A 65 13.93 6.21 -9.82
C ASP A 65 13.70 6.19 -8.29
N LEU A 66 13.79 5.00 -7.66
CA LEU A 66 13.64 4.82 -6.21
C LEU A 66 14.99 5.03 -5.48
N PRO A 67 14.99 5.51 -4.23
CA PRO A 67 16.21 5.92 -3.53
C PRO A 67 17.23 4.81 -3.24
N ASN A 68 16.81 3.57 -3.06
CA ASN A 68 17.65 2.41 -2.72
C ASN A 68 18.47 2.58 -1.43
N VAL A 69 17.83 3.03 -0.36
CA VAL A 69 18.46 3.22 0.96
C VAL A 69 18.47 1.94 1.79
N SER A 70 19.18 1.96 2.94
CA SER A 70 19.23 0.82 3.86
C SER A 70 17.86 0.51 4.50
N GLU A 71 17.66 -0.74 4.94
CA GLU A 71 16.47 -1.13 5.71
C GLU A 71 16.39 -0.39 7.06
N THR A 72 17.53 0.02 7.62
CA THR A 72 17.61 0.88 8.80
C THR A 72 17.01 2.26 8.50
N ALA A 73 17.42 2.88 7.39
CA ALA A 73 16.89 4.16 6.94
C ALA A 73 15.36 4.09 6.69
N TYR A 74 14.88 3.02 6.06
CA TYR A 74 13.45 2.77 5.91
C TYR A 74 12.73 2.69 7.26
N GLY A 75 13.28 1.92 8.21
CA GLY A 75 12.71 1.80 9.55
C GLY A 75 12.66 3.14 10.30
N ILE A 76 13.70 3.97 10.19
CA ILE A 76 13.78 5.30 10.79
C ILE A 76 12.74 6.24 10.18
N LEU A 77 12.62 6.26 8.85
CA LEU A 77 11.59 7.03 8.15
C LEU A 77 10.20 6.65 8.68
N MET A 78 9.88 5.35 8.75
CA MET A 78 8.59 4.89 9.26
C MET A 78 8.38 5.30 10.73
N GLN A 79 9.44 5.32 11.55
CA GLN A 79 9.37 5.78 12.93
C GLN A 79 9.02 7.27 13.04
N GLU A 80 9.61 8.14 12.21
CA GLU A 80 9.31 9.58 12.24
C GLU A 80 7.87 9.87 11.77
N LEU A 81 7.40 9.17 10.73
CA LEU A 81 6.01 9.27 10.29
C LEU A 81 5.04 8.79 11.38
N GLU A 82 5.30 7.63 12.01
CA GLU A 82 4.49 7.08 13.10
C GLU A 82 4.46 7.98 14.34
N ALA A 83 5.56 8.66 14.65
CA ALA A 83 5.63 9.59 15.78
C ALA A 83 4.72 10.81 15.63
N CYS A 84 4.27 11.10 14.41
CA CYS A 84 3.26 12.11 14.13
C CYS A 84 1.85 11.53 14.18
N ASP A 85 1.56 10.62 13.25
CA ASP A 85 0.28 9.90 13.19
C ASP A 85 0.43 8.56 12.48
N SER A 86 -0.16 7.52 13.07
CA SER A 86 -0.16 6.16 12.53
C SER A 86 -0.83 6.07 11.15
N GLY A 87 -1.75 6.96 10.81
CA GLY A 87 -2.39 7.02 9.50
C GLY A 87 -1.41 7.42 8.40
N LEU A 88 -0.53 8.38 8.70
CA LEU A 88 0.51 8.82 7.79
C LEU A 88 1.51 7.69 7.49
N ARG A 89 2.03 7.06 8.55
CA ARG A 89 2.92 5.91 8.39
C ARG A 89 2.22 4.76 7.67
N SER A 90 0.95 4.50 7.95
CA SER A 90 0.17 3.43 7.31
C SER A 90 0.03 3.68 5.81
N MET A 91 -0.23 4.92 5.38
CA MET A 91 -0.24 5.31 3.97
C MET A 91 1.08 4.94 3.28
N ALA A 92 2.21 5.40 3.82
CA ALA A 92 3.53 5.16 3.24
C ALA A 92 3.89 3.67 3.23
N SER A 93 3.63 2.94 4.33
CA SER A 93 3.98 1.51 4.41
C SER A 93 3.12 0.62 3.52
N VAL A 94 1.83 0.93 3.34
CA VAL A 94 0.99 0.17 2.41
C VAL A 94 1.42 0.42 0.99
N GLN A 95 1.63 1.69 0.61
CA GLN A 95 2.14 2.04 -0.72
C GLN A 95 3.45 1.31 -1.03
N GLY A 96 4.45 1.44 -0.16
CA GLY A 96 5.78 0.89 -0.39
C GLY A 96 5.86 -0.62 -0.18
N ALA A 97 5.58 -1.10 1.03
CA ALA A 97 5.86 -2.49 1.41
C ALA A 97 4.80 -3.49 0.95
N LEU A 98 3.53 -3.08 0.81
CA LEU A 98 2.44 -4.00 0.46
C LEU A 98 2.02 -3.93 -1.02
N VAL A 99 2.33 -2.84 -1.72
CA VAL A 99 1.99 -2.69 -3.13
C VAL A 99 3.22 -2.65 -4.02
N MET A 100 4.13 -1.68 -3.80
CA MET A 100 5.32 -1.55 -4.66
C MET A 100 6.26 -2.75 -4.51
N TYR A 101 6.49 -3.25 -3.29
CA TYR A 101 7.35 -4.42 -3.07
C TYR A 101 6.87 -5.69 -3.80
N PRO A 102 5.59 -6.12 -3.72
CA PRO A 102 5.11 -7.25 -4.51
C PRO A 102 5.22 -7.04 -6.02
N ILE A 103 4.94 -5.84 -6.53
CA ILE A 103 5.12 -5.54 -7.96
C ILE A 103 6.60 -5.63 -8.34
N HIS A 104 7.49 -5.05 -7.54
CA HIS A 104 8.94 -5.07 -7.75
C HIS A 104 9.51 -6.50 -7.74
N SER A 105 9.10 -7.31 -6.76
CA SER A 105 9.67 -8.64 -6.53
C SER A 105 9.07 -9.72 -7.43
N TYR A 106 7.79 -9.61 -7.78
CA TYR A 106 7.02 -10.68 -8.43
C TYR A 106 6.34 -10.26 -9.73
N GLY A 107 6.32 -8.97 -10.04
CA GLY A 107 5.73 -8.45 -11.27
C GLY A 107 6.56 -8.73 -12.51
N SER A 108 5.91 -8.72 -13.67
CA SER A 108 6.59 -8.65 -14.97
C SER A 108 7.25 -7.28 -15.16
N GLU A 109 8.24 -7.19 -16.05
CA GLU A 109 8.87 -5.90 -16.37
C GLU A 109 7.82 -4.85 -16.84
N ALA A 110 6.84 -5.26 -17.61
CA ALA A 110 5.75 -4.38 -18.05
C ALA A 110 4.90 -3.85 -16.88
N GLN A 111 4.65 -4.68 -15.86
CA GLN A 111 3.96 -4.25 -14.64
C GLN A 111 4.81 -3.29 -13.81
N LYS A 112 6.10 -3.57 -13.67
CA LYS A 112 7.05 -2.71 -12.96
C LYS A 112 7.16 -1.34 -13.64
N ASP A 113 7.38 -1.32 -14.95
CA ASP A 113 7.47 -0.09 -15.75
C ASP A 113 6.18 0.75 -15.69
N LYS A 114 5.02 0.08 -15.64
CA LYS A 114 3.72 0.76 -15.57
C LYS A 114 3.50 1.46 -14.23
N TRP A 115 3.93 0.84 -13.11
CA TRP A 115 3.47 1.24 -11.80
C TRP A 115 4.53 1.86 -10.89
N LEU A 116 5.78 1.33 -10.86
CA LEU A 116 6.71 1.64 -9.78
C LEU A 116 7.16 3.10 -9.75
N GLU A 117 7.52 3.68 -10.89
CA GLU A 117 7.97 5.06 -10.95
C GLU A 117 6.85 6.04 -10.54
N ALA A 118 5.66 5.89 -11.11
CA ALA A 118 4.51 6.74 -10.79
C ALA A 118 4.06 6.59 -9.32
N MET A 119 4.15 5.37 -8.76
CA MET A 119 3.87 5.12 -7.35
C MET A 119 4.94 5.74 -6.44
N GLY A 120 6.21 5.64 -6.82
CA GLY A 120 7.33 6.25 -6.08
C GLY A 120 7.17 7.76 -5.95
N ARG A 121 6.63 8.42 -6.98
CA ARG A 121 6.33 9.86 -6.99
C ARG A 121 5.00 10.24 -6.34
N GLY A 122 4.19 9.27 -5.89
CA GLY A 122 2.87 9.54 -5.35
C GLY A 122 1.80 9.92 -6.39
N GLU A 123 2.11 9.84 -7.68
CA GLU A 123 1.18 10.10 -8.80
C GLU A 123 0.13 8.99 -8.93
N LYS A 124 0.45 7.79 -8.48
CA LYS A 124 -0.40 6.62 -8.42
C LYS A 124 -0.40 6.00 -7.03
N ILE A 125 -1.59 5.68 -6.54
CA ILE A 125 -1.78 5.11 -5.22
C ILE A 125 -2.23 3.66 -5.34
N GLY A 126 -1.65 2.81 -4.51
CA GLY A 126 -2.02 1.42 -4.40
C GLY A 126 -2.62 1.04 -3.06
N CYS A 127 -3.38 -0.06 -3.07
CA CYS A 127 -3.86 -0.70 -1.87
C CYS A 127 -3.69 -2.22 -1.93
N PHE A 128 -3.81 -2.88 -0.77
CA PHE A 128 -3.51 -4.31 -0.62
C PHE A 128 -4.74 -5.08 -0.13
N GLY A 129 -5.39 -5.79 -1.03
CA GLY A 129 -6.62 -6.54 -0.82
C GLY A 129 -6.37 -8.00 -0.41
N LEU A 130 -6.11 -8.26 0.88
CA LEU A 130 -5.95 -9.61 1.43
C LEU A 130 -7.12 -9.97 2.36
N THR A 131 -7.31 -9.17 3.41
CA THR A 131 -8.26 -9.44 4.50
C THR A 131 -9.70 -9.43 4.02
N GLU A 132 -10.50 -10.40 4.47
CA GLU A 132 -11.92 -10.52 4.17
C GLU A 132 -12.77 -10.43 5.46
N PRO A 133 -14.07 -10.14 5.36
CA PRO A 133 -14.94 -10.05 6.53
C PRO A 133 -14.91 -11.28 7.44
N ASN A 134 -14.78 -12.49 6.85
CA ASN A 134 -14.75 -13.77 7.58
C ASN A 134 -13.32 -14.34 7.73
N HIS A 135 -12.32 -13.79 7.05
CA HIS A 135 -10.97 -14.34 6.95
C HIS A 135 -9.89 -13.26 7.20
N GLY A 136 -9.62 -13.00 8.48
CA GLY A 136 -8.51 -12.16 8.92
C GLY A 136 -7.22 -12.97 9.09
N SER A 137 -7.06 -13.60 10.27
CA SER A 137 -5.85 -14.40 10.57
C SER A 137 -5.73 -15.68 9.72
N ASN A 138 -6.83 -16.20 9.22
CA ASN A 138 -6.86 -17.36 8.32
C ASN A 138 -7.01 -16.89 6.86
N ALA A 139 -6.03 -16.15 6.36
CA ALA A 139 -6.09 -15.56 5.02
C ALA A 139 -6.14 -16.62 3.90
N SER A 140 -5.54 -17.79 4.10
CA SER A 140 -5.58 -18.88 3.11
C SER A 140 -6.97 -19.47 2.89
N ALA A 141 -7.93 -19.23 3.82
CA ALA A 141 -9.31 -19.64 3.66
C ALA A 141 -10.19 -18.62 2.92
N MET A 142 -9.59 -17.57 2.34
CA MET A 142 -10.32 -16.51 1.65
C MET A 142 -11.40 -17.05 0.69
N GLU A 143 -12.45 -16.27 0.52
CA GLU A 143 -13.58 -16.58 -0.36
C GLU A 143 -13.48 -15.87 -1.71
N THR A 144 -12.71 -14.77 -1.79
CA THR A 144 -12.42 -14.09 -3.07
C THR A 144 -11.76 -15.05 -4.03
N HIS A 145 -12.30 -15.13 -5.23
CA HIS A 145 -11.85 -16.09 -6.24
C HIS A 145 -11.80 -15.47 -7.63
N ALA A 146 -11.02 -16.11 -8.50
CA ALA A 146 -10.86 -15.81 -9.90
C ALA A 146 -11.27 -17.04 -10.72
N GLU A 147 -12.13 -16.85 -11.71
CA GLU A 147 -12.55 -17.85 -12.68
C GLU A 147 -12.02 -17.47 -14.07
N ALA A 148 -11.70 -18.45 -14.92
CA ALA A 148 -11.24 -18.16 -16.28
C ALA A 148 -12.35 -17.54 -17.13
N ASP A 149 -12.02 -16.49 -17.88
CA ASP A 149 -12.90 -15.87 -18.88
C ASP A 149 -12.10 -15.40 -20.10
N GLY A 150 -12.18 -16.17 -21.18
CA GLY A 150 -11.47 -15.87 -22.41
C GLY A 150 -9.94 -15.90 -22.22
N ASP A 151 -9.31 -14.75 -22.36
CA ASP A 151 -7.86 -14.52 -22.21
C ASP A 151 -7.48 -13.89 -20.85
N GLY A 152 -8.37 -13.98 -19.86
CA GLY A 152 -8.18 -13.43 -18.54
C GLY A 152 -9.01 -14.15 -17.48
N TYR A 153 -9.37 -13.38 -16.47
CA TYR A 153 -10.08 -13.85 -15.29
C TYR A 153 -11.26 -12.94 -14.96
N VAL A 154 -12.28 -13.50 -14.32
CA VAL A 154 -13.34 -12.76 -13.64
C VAL A 154 -13.18 -12.93 -12.15
N LEU A 155 -13.04 -11.82 -11.41
CA LEU A 155 -12.88 -11.80 -9.96
C LEU A 155 -14.21 -11.47 -9.26
N ASN A 156 -14.50 -12.23 -8.21
CA ASN A 156 -15.62 -11.98 -7.31
C ASN A 156 -15.19 -12.12 -5.85
N GLY A 157 -15.65 -11.20 -5.00
CA GLY A 157 -15.39 -11.24 -3.56
C GLY A 157 -15.39 -9.87 -2.91
N THR A 158 -15.07 -9.84 -1.60
CA THR A 158 -15.00 -8.60 -0.82
C THR A 158 -13.78 -8.61 0.06
N LYS A 159 -12.99 -7.56 0.00
CA LYS A 159 -11.88 -7.28 0.92
C LYS A 159 -12.27 -6.17 1.89
N THR A 160 -11.83 -6.26 3.14
CA THR A 160 -12.21 -5.29 4.18
C THR A 160 -11.01 -4.81 4.97
N TRP A 161 -11.12 -3.64 5.58
CA TRP A 161 -10.04 -2.95 6.31
C TRP A 161 -8.84 -2.62 5.43
N ILE A 162 -9.10 -2.23 4.20
CA ILE A 162 -8.07 -1.96 3.20
C ILE A 162 -7.65 -0.50 3.26
N THR A 163 -6.45 -0.26 3.79
CA THR A 163 -5.82 1.06 3.79
C THR A 163 -5.63 1.55 2.36
N ASN A 164 -5.88 2.81 2.12
CA ASN A 164 -5.80 3.53 0.86
C ASN A 164 -6.89 3.15 -0.18
N SER A 165 -7.71 2.10 -0.01
CA SER A 165 -8.62 1.66 -1.08
C SER A 165 -9.54 2.77 -1.63
N PRO A 166 -10.07 3.73 -0.85
CA PRO A 166 -10.88 4.81 -1.39
C PRO A 166 -10.12 5.83 -2.27
N LEU A 167 -8.78 5.80 -2.24
CA LEU A 167 -7.91 6.69 -3.03
C LEU A 167 -7.12 5.94 -4.09
N ALA A 168 -7.15 4.61 -4.09
CA ALA A 168 -6.25 3.79 -4.88
C ALA A 168 -6.60 3.82 -6.37
N ASP A 169 -5.57 3.89 -7.20
CA ASP A 169 -5.65 3.66 -8.66
C ASP A 169 -5.58 2.16 -8.99
N VAL A 170 -4.89 1.38 -8.15
CA VAL A 170 -4.72 -0.06 -8.32
C VAL A 170 -4.72 -0.79 -6.98
N ALA A 171 -5.31 -1.96 -6.97
CA ALA A 171 -5.28 -2.88 -5.84
C ALA A 171 -4.45 -4.13 -6.17
N VAL A 172 -3.56 -4.54 -5.27
CA VAL A 172 -3.02 -5.90 -5.26
C VAL A 172 -4.05 -6.78 -4.58
N VAL A 173 -4.82 -7.54 -5.34
CA VAL A 173 -5.89 -8.40 -4.84
C VAL A 173 -5.43 -9.84 -4.80
N TRP A 174 -5.52 -10.46 -3.63
CA TRP A 174 -5.26 -11.89 -3.46
C TRP A 174 -6.57 -12.67 -3.61
N ALA A 175 -6.59 -13.64 -4.51
CA ALA A 175 -7.75 -14.47 -4.81
C ALA A 175 -7.37 -15.92 -5.05
N LYS A 176 -8.30 -16.85 -4.79
CA LYS A 176 -8.16 -18.25 -5.18
C LYS A 176 -8.37 -18.40 -6.68
N ASP A 177 -7.42 -19.02 -7.34
CA ASP A 177 -7.53 -19.36 -8.76
C ASP A 177 -8.32 -20.65 -8.93
N HIS A 178 -9.58 -20.54 -9.29
CA HIS A 178 -10.50 -21.66 -9.53
C HIS A 178 -10.28 -22.36 -10.90
N THR A 179 -9.29 -21.92 -11.67
CA THR A 179 -8.91 -22.60 -12.91
C THR A 179 -8.09 -23.88 -12.66
N SER A 180 -7.53 -24.01 -11.46
CA SER A 180 -6.71 -25.14 -11.01
C SER A 180 -7.43 -25.96 -9.95
N GLU A 181 -7.23 -27.29 -9.91
CA GLU A 181 -7.86 -28.18 -8.94
C GLU A 181 -7.50 -27.85 -7.47
N ASP A 182 -6.27 -27.39 -7.25
CA ASP A 182 -5.76 -27.06 -5.91
C ASP A 182 -6.18 -25.64 -5.44
N ASN A 183 -6.81 -24.85 -6.28
CA ASN A 183 -7.23 -23.47 -6.02
C ASN A 183 -6.12 -22.62 -5.36
N PRO A 184 -4.93 -22.49 -5.99
CA PRO A 184 -3.82 -21.74 -5.41
C PRO A 184 -4.21 -20.26 -5.23
N VAL A 185 -3.61 -19.60 -4.25
CA VAL A 185 -3.79 -18.14 -4.07
C VAL A 185 -2.84 -17.44 -5.04
N ARG A 186 -3.39 -16.51 -5.84
CA ARG A 186 -2.63 -15.68 -6.77
C ARG A 186 -2.85 -14.19 -6.51
N GLY A 187 -1.90 -13.38 -6.92
CA GLY A 187 -1.99 -11.92 -6.84
C GLY A 187 -2.43 -11.31 -8.17
N PHE A 188 -3.39 -10.41 -8.13
CA PHE A 188 -3.94 -9.71 -9.28
C PHE A 188 -3.77 -8.20 -9.11
N LEU A 189 -3.28 -7.51 -10.13
CA LEU A 189 -3.25 -6.04 -10.19
C LEU A 189 -4.58 -5.57 -10.80
N VAL A 190 -5.47 -5.08 -9.96
CA VAL A 190 -6.81 -4.65 -10.34
C VAL A 190 -6.89 -3.13 -10.30
N GLU A 191 -6.99 -2.49 -11.46
CA GLU A 191 -7.27 -1.05 -11.52
C GLU A 191 -8.65 -0.78 -10.92
N THR A 192 -8.75 0.23 -10.06
CA THR A 192 -9.98 0.49 -9.29
C THR A 192 -11.09 1.15 -10.08
N ASP A 193 -10.79 1.65 -11.27
CA ASP A 193 -11.75 2.22 -12.22
C ASP A 193 -12.42 1.18 -13.15
N ARG A 194 -12.10 -0.12 -12.98
CA ARG A 194 -12.73 -1.20 -13.75
C ARG A 194 -14.20 -1.35 -13.38
N ASP A 195 -15.01 -1.71 -14.36
CA ASP A 195 -16.41 -2.06 -14.16
C ASP A 195 -16.52 -3.19 -13.10
N GLY A 196 -17.41 -3.03 -12.13
CA GLY A 196 -17.64 -3.98 -11.06
C GLY A 196 -16.72 -3.84 -9.83
N VAL A 197 -15.80 -2.87 -9.81
CA VAL A 197 -15.01 -2.53 -8.62
C VAL A 197 -15.65 -1.37 -7.89
N GLU A 198 -15.89 -1.54 -6.58
CA GLU A 198 -16.29 -0.47 -5.67
C GLU A 198 -15.34 -0.43 -4.48
N THR A 199 -15.00 0.78 -4.01
CA THR A 199 -14.08 0.98 -2.88
C THR A 199 -14.70 1.86 -1.78
N PRO A 200 -15.80 1.41 -1.15
CA PRO A 200 -16.48 2.21 -0.14
C PRO A 200 -15.61 2.44 1.09
N LYS A 201 -15.60 3.69 1.57
CA LYS A 201 -14.87 4.09 2.76
C LYS A 201 -15.52 3.53 4.03
N ILE A 202 -14.71 3.09 4.99
CA ILE A 202 -15.14 2.76 6.35
C ILE A 202 -15.01 4.01 7.21
N ASP A 203 -16.13 4.57 7.61
CA ASP A 203 -16.22 5.73 8.49
C ASP A 203 -16.33 5.34 9.97
N GLU A 204 -16.31 6.36 10.86
CA GLU A 204 -16.55 6.25 12.30
C GLU A 204 -15.62 5.26 13.04
N LYS A 205 -14.38 5.08 12.56
CA LYS A 205 -13.38 4.28 13.27
C LYS A 205 -13.05 4.91 14.64
N LEU A 206 -12.76 4.05 15.63
CA LEU A 206 -12.41 4.49 16.98
C LEU A 206 -10.92 4.89 17.10
N SER A 207 -10.07 4.42 16.19
CA SER A 207 -8.63 4.70 16.13
C SER A 207 -8.16 4.79 14.68
N LEU A 208 -6.92 5.22 14.44
CA LEU A 208 -6.37 5.39 13.09
C LEU A 208 -7.31 6.23 12.20
N ARG A 209 -7.88 7.29 12.76
CA ARG A 209 -8.94 8.04 12.11
C ARG A 209 -8.43 8.83 10.91
N ALA A 210 -7.18 9.32 10.97
CA ALA A 210 -6.53 9.96 9.84
C ALA A 210 -5.99 8.97 8.78
N SER A 211 -6.18 7.65 8.96
CA SER A 211 -5.90 6.66 7.92
C SER A 211 -7.15 6.42 7.09
N ILE A 212 -7.10 6.69 5.79
CA ILE A 212 -8.19 6.35 4.89
C ILE A 212 -8.23 4.83 4.71
N THR A 213 -9.34 4.23 5.10
CA THR A 213 -9.54 2.78 5.09
C THR A 213 -10.89 2.48 4.46
N GLY A 214 -10.96 1.47 3.62
CA GLY A 214 -12.21 1.07 2.97
C GLY A 214 -12.35 -0.43 2.79
N GLN A 215 -13.22 -0.79 1.88
CA GLN A 215 -13.37 -2.13 1.34
C GLN A 215 -12.93 -2.14 -0.12
N ILE A 216 -12.82 -3.33 -0.70
CA ILE A 216 -12.79 -3.55 -2.13
C ILE A 216 -13.88 -4.57 -2.40
N GLU A 217 -14.90 -4.16 -3.13
CA GLU A 217 -16.01 -5.02 -3.56
C GLU A 217 -15.82 -5.36 -5.03
N LEU A 218 -15.78 -6.64 -5.33
CA LEU A 218 -15.53 -7.16 -6.68
C LEU A 218 -16.77 -7.93 -7.14
N SER A 219 -17.42 -7.44 -8.21
CA SER A 219 -18.61 -8.03 -8.78
C SER A 219 -18.42 -8.27 -10.28
N ASN A 220 -18.04 -9.48 -10.64
CA ASN A 220 -17.73 -9.87 -12.03
C ASN A 220 -16.67 -8.95 -12.69
N VAL A 221 -15.60 -8.67 -11.99
CA VAL A 221 -14.52 -7.79 -12.46
C VAL A 221 -13.65 -8.56 -13.44
N HIS A 222 -13.64 -8.14 -14.69
CA HIS A 222 -12.76 -8.71 -15.71
C HIS A 222 -11.33 -8.18 -15.55
N VAL A 223 -10.35 -9.09 -15.44
CA VAL A 223 -8.93 -8.80 -15.29
C VAL A 223 -8.14 -9.60 -16.32
N PRO A 224 -7.39 -8.96 -17.24
CA PRO A 224 -6.60 -9.68 -18.24
C PRO A 224 -5.45 -10.46 -17.61
N GLU A 225 -4.99 -11.51 -18.27
CA GLU A 225 -3.92 -12.37 -17.75
C GLU A 225 -2.62 -11.59 -17.46
N GLU A 226 -2.34 -10.56 -18.23
CA GLU A 226 -1.17 -9.68 -18.03
C GLU A 226 -1.17 -8.92 -16.70
N ASN A 227 -2.31 -8.85 -16.01
CA ASN A 227 -2.45 -8.23 -14.68
C ASN A 227 -2.22 -9.24 -13.53
N VAL A 228 -2.00 -10.50 -13.81
CA VAL A 228 -1.60 -11.49 -12.80
C VAL A 228 -0.13 -11.30 -12.46
N LEU A 229 0.22 -11.37 -11.16
CA LEU A 229 1.62 -11.37 -10.72
C LEU A 229 2.26 -12.73 -11.06
N PRO A 230 3.17 -12.81 -12.04
CA PRO A 230 3.62 -14.10 -12.58
C PRO A 230 4.54 -14.88 -11.64
N GLY A 231 5.16 -14.21 -10.68
CA GLY A 231 6.09 -14.81 -9.73
C GLY A 231 5.44 -15.37 -8.46
N VAL A 232 4.10 -15.43 -8.39
CA VAL A 232 3.37 -15.85 -7.18
C VAL A 232 2.52 -17.08 -7.47
N GLU A 233 2.93 -18.21 -6.89
CA GLU A 233 2.16 -19.46 -6.84
C GLU A 233 2.20 -19.96 -5.40
N GLY A 234 1.04 -20.01 -4.69
CA GLY A 234 1.03 -20.42 -3.29
C GLY A 234 -0.33 -20.86 -2.76
#